data_eeb2adb7fd0d043d7c831fe79b9e7d9d
#
_entry.id   eeb2adb7fd0d043d7c831fe79b9e7d9d
#
_cell.length_a   1.000
_cell.length_b   1.000
_cell.length_c   1.000
_cell.angle_alpha   90.00
_cell.angle_beta   90.00
_cell.angle_gamma   90.00
#
_symmetry.space_group_name_H-M   'P 1'
#
loop_
_entity.id
_entity.type
_entity.pdbx_description
1 polymer ?
#
loop_
_entity_poly.entity_id
_entity_poly.type
_entity_poly.pdbx_seq_one_letter_code
_entity_poly.pdbx_strand_id
1 'polypeptide(L)'
;MRTRAAIDVGYGQRLAVDELEVPDPRPDQVLVKLFSSGICHSQLHQMHNSDASRPMVLGHEGTGIVTHVGADVRHVKEGDHAIVTWVPRTPVRGRSTSVPTGVTYREEPVNGGVYTWGEDALVSGELVVPISKEDPV
;
A
#
# COMPACT_ATOMS: atom_id res chain seq x y z
N MET A 1 9.10 6.91 -8.76
CA MET A 1 10.01 5.74 -8.77
C MET A 1 9.30 4.51 -9.33
N ARG A 2 10.04 3.38 -9.57
CA ARG A 2 9.43 2.10 -9.95
C ARG A 2 9.63 1.07 -8.84
N THR A 3 8.66 0.16 -8.69
CA THR A 3 8.69 -0.93 -7.71
C THR A 3 8.00 -2.16 -8.27
N ARG A 4 8.47 -3.36 -7.93
CA ARG A 4 7.83 -4.61 -8.35
C ARG A 4 6.65 -4.96 -7.45
N ALA A 5 5.59 -5.48 -8.06
CA ALA A 5 4.41 -5.95 -7.33
C ALA A 5 3.74 -7.13 -8.03
N ALA A 6 2.89 -7.84 -7.29
CA ALA A 6 1.98 -8.84 -7.83
C ALA A 6 0.65 -8.15 -8.15
N ILE A 7 0.35 -8.04 -9.44
CA ILE A 7 -0.74 -7.22 -9.98
C ILE A 7 -1.86 -8.12 -10.48
N ASP A 8 -3.09 -7.90 -10.02
CA ASP A 8 -4.30 -8.49 -10.62
C ASP A 8 -4.69 -7.66 -11.85
N VAL A 9 -4.41 -8.21 -13.01
CA VAL A 9 -4.60 -7.56 -14.32
C VAL A 9 -5.94 -7.92 -14.97
N GLY A 10 -6.65 -8.93 -14.46
CA GLY A 10 -7.91 -9.36 -15.06
C GLY A 10 -8.57 -10.52 -14.32
N TYR A 11 -9.90 -10.50 -14.29
CA TYR A 11 -10.69 -11.58 -13.69
C TYR A 11 -10.31 -12.94 -14.25
N GLY A 12 -10.03 -13.91 -13.36
CA GLY A 12 -9.65 -15.27 -13.71
C GLY A 12 -8.23 -15.41 -14.31
N GLN A 13 -7.47 -14.34 -14.40
CA GLN A 13 -6.07 -14.36 -14.84
C GLN A 13 -5.12 -14.64 -13.66
N ARG A 14 -3.92 -15.10 -13.99
CA ARG A 14 -2.83 -15.15 -12.99
C ARG A 14 -2.35 -13.75 -12.68
N LEU A 15 -1.89 -13.54 -11.45
CA LEU A 15 -1.21 -12.31 -11.08
C LEU A 15 0.02 -12.09 -11.98
N ALA A 16 0.18 -10.88 -12.46
CA ALA A 16 1.40 -10.46 -13.14
C ALA A 16 2.40 -9.93 -12.11
N VAL A 17 3.64 -10.40 -12.15
CA VAL A 17 4.73 -9.78 -11.39
C VAL A 17 5.43 -8.81 -12.32
N ASP A 18 5.20 -7.52 -12.11
CA ASP A 18 5.67 -6.46 -13.01
C ASP A 18 5.93 -5.16 -12.22
N GLU A 19 6.41 -4.13 -12.90
CA GLU A 19 6.73 -2.84 -12.31
C GLU A 19 5.51 -1.91 -12.24
N LEU A 20 5.35 -1.27 -11.10
CA LEU A 20 4.44 -0.14 -10.89
C LEU A 20 5.21 1.18 -10.98
N GLU A 21 4.55 2.23 -11.43
CA GLU A 21 5.02 3.60 -11.34
C GLU A 21 4.46 4.24 -10.08
N VAL A 22 5.35 4.59 -9.15
CA VAL A 22 5.01 5.17 -7.87
C VAL A 22 5.38 6.65 -7.90
N PRO A 23 4.40 7.57 -7.77
CA PRO A 23 4.67 9.00 -7.71
C PRO A 23 5.34 9.38 -6.39
N ASP A 24 5.81 10.62 -6.30
CA ASP A 24 6.26 11.17 -5.03
C ASP A 24 5.09 11.23 -4.02
N PRO A 25 5.34 10.95 -2.74
CA PRO A 25 4.30 10.97 -1.72
C PRO A 25 3.60 12.33 -1.63
N ARG A 26 2.28 12.33 -1.65
CA ARG A 26 1.49 13.53 -1.30
C ARG A 26 1.71 13.90 0.17
N PRO A 27 1.34 15.13 0.60
CA PRO A 27 1.52 15.57 1.99
C PRO A 27 0.93 14.63 3.04
N ASP A 28 -0.11 13.86 2.69
CA ASP A 28 -0.82 12.94 3.56
C ASP A 28 -0.39 11.47 3.42
N GLN A 29 0.64 11.19 2.62
CA GLN A 29 1.09 9.83 2.31
C GLN A 29 2.42 9.46 2.95
N VAL A 30 2.66 8.16 3.02
CA VAL A 30 3.91 7.54 3.47
C VAL A 30 4.33 6.48 2.45
N LEU A 31 5.61 6.44 2.13
CA LEU A 31 6.23 5.37 1.36
C LEU A 31 6.93 4.42 2.31
N VAL A 32 6.61 3.14 2.21
CA VAL A 32 7.16 2.08 3.06
C VAL A 32 7.84 1.02 2.18
N LYS A 33 9.11 0.76 2.44
CA LYS A 33 9.82 -0.42 1.88
C LYS A 33 9.36 -1.64 2.65
N LEU A 34 8.68 -2.56 1.97
CA LEU A 34 8.10 -3.75 2.59
C LEU A 34 9.13 -4.89 2.67
N PHE A 35 9.07 -5.65 3.75
CA PHE A 35 9.85 -6.87 3.98
C PHE A 35 8.99 -8.11 4.12
N SER A 36 7.75 -7.95 4.56
CA SER A 36 6.79 -9.03 4.59
C SER A 36 5.37 -8.54 4.30
N SER A 37 4.53 -9.46 3.84
CA SER A 37 3.11 -9.20 3.62
C SER A 37 2.30 -10.45 3.96
N GLY A 38 1.20 -10.26 4.67
CA GLY A 38 0.20 -11.29 4.91
C GLY A 38 -0.66 -11.55 3.68
N ILE A 39 -1.32 -12.71 3.72
CA ILE A 39 -2.33 -13.12 2.74
C ILE A 39 -3.64 -13.38 3.49
N CYS A 40 -4.60 -12.48 3.30
CA CYS A 40 -5.93 -12.59 3.89
C CYS A 40 -6.91 -13.21 2.90
N HIS A 41 -7.89 -13.95 3.41
CA HIS A 41 -8.93 -14.55 2.57
C HIS A 41 -9.74 -13.50 1.77
N SER A 42 -9.82 -12.26 2.27
CA SER A 42 -10.47 -11.16 1.56
C SER A 42 -9.87 -10.87 0.16
N GLN A 43 -8.56 -11.13 -0.05
CA GLN A 43 -7.96 -10.99 -1.36
C GLN A 43 -8.52 -12.00 -2.37
N LEU A 44 -8.86 -13.21 -1.92
CA LEU A 44 -9.53 -14.19 -2.80
C LEU A 44 -10.90 -13.68 -3.25
N HIS A 45 -11.67 -13.05 -2.36
CA HIS A 45 -12.94 -12.42 -2.73
C HIS A 45 -12.73 -11.29 -3.75
N GLN A 46 -11.70 -10.47 -3.58
CA GLN A 46 -11.38 -9.40 -4.52
C GLN A 46 -10.98 -9.96 -5.89
N MET A 47 -10.12 -10.99 -5.93
CA MET A 47 -9.69 -11.65 -7.17
C MET A 47 -10.85 -12.35 -7.90
N HIS A 48 -11.81 -12.90 -7.15
CA HIS A 48 -12.99 -13.59 -7.70
C HIS A 48 -14.19 -12.66 -7.96
N ASN A 49 -14.04 -11.35 -7.71
CA ASN A 49 -15.07 -10.38 -8.06
C ASN A 49 -14.88 -9.94 -9.52
N SER A 50 -15.79 -10.39 -10.41
CA SER A 50 -15.78 -10.02 -11.83
C SER A 50 -15.98 -8.53 -12.07
N ASP A 51 -16.67 -7.85 -11.15
CA ASP A 51 -17.03 -6.44 -11.28
C ASP A 51 -15.96 -5.49 -10.68
N ALA A 52 -14.91 -6.06 -10.07
CA ALA A 52 -13.82 -5.26 -9.53
C ALA A 52 -13.04 -4.56 -10.64
N SER A 53 -12.80 -3.27 -10.46
CA SER A 53 -11.96 -2.50 -11.39
C SER A 53 -10.49 -2.93 -11.30
N ARG A 54 -9.87 -3.11 -12.45
CA ARG A 54 -8.46 -3.51 -12.59
C ARG A 54 -7.72 -2.51 -13.49
N PRO A 55 -6.38 -2.40 -13.39
CA PRO A 55 -5.49 -3.20 -12.56
C PRO A 55 -5.63 -2.90 -11.07
N MET A 56 -5.35 -3.89 -10.20
CA MET A 56 -5.26 -3.68 -8.77
C MET A 56 -4.05 -4.41 -8.18
N VAL A 57 -3.48 -3.86 -7.11
CA VAL A 57 -2.50 -4.55 -6.26
C VAL A 57 -3.15 -4.81 -4.92
N LEU A 58 -3.04 -6.04 -4.47
CA LEU A 58 -3.70 -6.54 -3.29
C LEU A 58 -2.80 -6.47 -2.05
N GLY A 59 -3.31 -6.95 -0.93
CA GLY A 59 -2.61 -6.95 0.34
C GLY A 59 -2.95 -5.74 1.20
N HIS A 60 -3.06 -6.00 2.51
CA HIS A 60 -3.37 -4.95 3.49
C HIS A 60 -2.75 -5.29 4.86
N GLU A 61 -1.77 -6.15 4.87
CA GLU A 61 -1.09 -6.66 6.07
C GLU A 61 0.41 -6.72 5.76
N GLY A 62 1.10 -5.60 5.85
CA GLY A 62 2.53 -5.54 5.54
C GLY A 62 3.35 -4.97 6.69
N THR A 63 4.62 -5.36 6.76
CA THR A 63 5.61 -4.72 7.63
C THR A 63 6.79 -4.25 6.83
N GLY A 64 7.44 -3.19 7.30
CA GLY A 64 8.56 -2.62 6.59
C GLY A 64 9.16 -1.42 7.28
N ILE A 65 9.98 -0.68 6.53
CA ILE A 65 10.64 0.52 6.99
C ILE A 65 10.11 1.72 6.20
N VAL A 66 9.74 2.77 6.92
CA VAL A 66 9.33 4.06 6.33
C VAL A 66 10.51 4.68 5.60
N THR A 67 10.35 4.98 4.32
CA THR A 67 11.39 5.60 3.48
C THR A 67 11.13 7.06 3.17
N HIS A 68 9.84 7.47 3.06
CA HIS A 68 9.45 8.87 2.86
C HIS A 68 8.16 9.18 3.60
N VAL A 69 8.05 10.40 4.10
CA VAL A 69 6.88 10.86 4.87
C VAL A 69 6.38 12.19 4.30
N GLY A 70 5.10 12.24 3.97
CA GLY A 70 4.45 13.47 3.53
C GLY A 70 4.35 14.52 4.65
N ALA A 71 4.33 15.79 4.27
CA ALA A 71 4.46 16.91 5.21
C ALA A 71 3.36 17.04 6.27
N ASP A 72 2.19 16.43 6.05
CA ASP A 72 1.07 16.45 7.01
C ASP A 72 1.10 15.27 7.99
N VAL A 73 1.90 14.24 7.73
CA VAL A 73 2.05 13.08 8.61
C VAL A 73 3.01 13.40 9.75
N ARG A 74 2.62 13.10 11.01
CA ARG A 74 3.38 13.49 12.20
C ARG A 74 3.73 12.33 13.14
N HIS A 75 3.10 11.17 12.97
CA HIS A 75 3.20 10.04 13.88
C HIS A 75 4.25 9.01 13.50
N VAL A 76 4.83 9.13 12.31
CA VAL A 76 5.95 8.32 11.83
C VAL A 76 6.99 9.21 11.15
N LYS A 77 8.21 8.72 11.05
CA LYS A 77 9.34 9.37 10.36
C LYS A 77 10.14 8.35 9.56
N GLU A 78 10.97 8.84 8.66
CA GLU A 78 11.89 7.99 7.91
C GLU A 78 12.78 7.15 8.83
N GLY A 79 12.95 5.89 8.49
CA GLY A 79 13.68 4.89 9.25
C GLY A 79 12.89 4.25 10.39
N ASP A 80 11.61 4.59 10.59
CA ASP A 80 10.77 3.88 11.55
C ASP A 80 10.34 2.53 10.97
N HIS A 81 10.28 1.51 11.84
CA HIS A 81 9.59 0.25 11.54
C HIS A 81 8.09 0.48 11.62
N ALA A 82 7.35 -0.07 10.69
CA ALA A 82 5.92 0.17 10.61
C ALA A 82 5.13 -1.04 10.08
N ILE A 83 3.88 -1.09 10.51
CA ILE A 83 2.85 -1.94 9.92
C ILE A 83 2.03 -1.10 8.96
N VAL A 84 1.76 -1.64 7.78
CA VAL A 84 0.77 -1.13 6.83
C VAL A 84 -0.51 -1.93 6.99
N THR A 85 -1.62 -1.26 7.25
CA THR A 85 -2.93 -1.87 7.47
C THR A 85 -4.02 -1.21 6.61
N TRP A 86 -5.17 -1.84 6.47
CA TRP A 86 -6.33 -1.26 5.78
C TRP A 86 -7.24 -0.43 6.70
N VAL A 87 -7.06 -0.57 8.02
CA VAL A 87 -7.88 0.14 9.02
C VAL A 87 -7.19 1.44 9.42
N PRO A 88 -7.80 2.60 9.16
CA PRO A 88 -7.25 3.88 9.60
C PRO A 88 -7.06 3.91 11.12
N ARG A 89 -5.83 4.17 11.57
CA ARG A 89 -5.46 4.19 13.01
C ARG A 89 -5.14 5.58 13.50
N THR A 90 -4.47 6.38 12.65
CA THR A 90 -4.07 7.73 12.99
C THR A 90 -4.58 8.66 11.90
N PRO A 91 -5.80 9.21 12.03
CA PRO A 91 -6.39 10.05 11.00
C PRO A 91 -5.47 11.25 10.67
N VAL A 92 -5.20 11.43 9.39
CA VAL A 92 -4.52 12.61 8.87
C VAL A 92 -5.57 13.59 8.37
N ARG A 93 -5.50 14.85 8.80
CA ARG A 93 -6.49 15.89 8.48
C ARG A 93 -7.93 15.51 8.90
N GLY A 94 -8.10 14.73 9.95
CA GLY A 94 -9.41 14.31 10.46
C GLY A 94 -10.16 13.32 9.57
N ARG A 95 -9.52 12.77 8.52
CA ARG A 95 -10.11 11.71 7.70
C ARG A 95 -9.94 10.36 8.37
N SER A 96 -10.92 9.50 8.16
CA SER A 96 -10.89 8.10 8.58
C SER A 96 -11.05 7.11 7.41
N THR A 97 -11.01 7.61 6.18
CA THR A 97 -11.17 6.81 4.96
C THR A 97 -9.94 6.93 4.08
N SER A 98 -9.41 5.82 3.62
CA SER A 98 -8.31 5.82 2.68
C SER A 98 -8.70 6.45 1.34
N VAL A 99 -7.72 6.98 0.64
CA VAL A 99 -7.88 7.57 -0.69
C VAL A 99 -6.99 6.82 -1.69
N PRO A 100 -7.28 6.91 -2.99
CA PRO A 100 -6.44 6.30 -4.02
C PRO A 100 -4.97 6.69 -3.85
N THR A 101 -4.09 5.72 -4.03
CA THR A 101 -2.65 5.92 -3.82
C THR A 101 -2.00 6.84 -4.84
N GLY A 102 -2.51 6.87 -6.07
CA GLY A 102 -1.92 7.57 -7.21
C GLY A 102 -0.90 6.73 -7.99
N VAL A 103 -0.71 5.47 -7.60
CA VAL A 103 0.16 4.52 -8.29
C VAL A 103 -0.46 4.11 -9.62
N THR A 104 0.38 3.90 -10.65
CA THR A 104 -0.08 3.45 -11.97
C THR A 104 0.63 2.18 -12.42
N TYR A 105 -0.04 1.42 -13.27
CA TYR A 105 0.50 0.29 -13.99
C TYR A 105 0.24 0.49 -15.49
N ARG A 106 1.29 0.61 -16.29
CA ARG A 106 1.19 0.88 -17.74
C ARG A 106 0.28 2.08 -18.04
N GLU A 107 0.49 3.18 -17.31
CA GLU A 107 -0.26 4.43 -17.36
C GLU A 107 -1.70 4.36 -16.83
N GLU A 108 -2.22 3.17 -16.49
CA GLU A 108 -3.55 3.00 -15.89
C GLU A 108 -3.50 3.13 -14.37
N PRO A 109 -4.44 3.84 -13.75
CA PRO A 109 -4.52 3.94 -12.29
C PRO A 109 -4.72 2.57 -11.64
N VAL A 110 -3.91 2.25 -10.64
CA VAL A 110 -4.11 1.05 -9.81
C VAL A 110 -5.24 1.31 -8.82
N ASN A 111 -6.23 0.42 -8.82
CA ASN A 111 -7.36 0.52 -7.93
C ASN A 111 -7.01 0.08 -6.49
N GLY A 112 -7.61 0.77 -5.53
CA GLY A 112 -7.43 0.53 -4.11
C GLY A 112 -6.73 1.69 -3.39
N GLY A 113 -6.91 1.74 -2.07
CA GLY A 113 -6.30 2.75 -1.19
C GLY A 113 -5.16 2.20 -0.34
N VAL A 114 -4.94 0.90 -0.39
CA VAL A 114 -3.84 0.19 0.29
C VAL A 114 -3.43 -1.02 -0.54
N TYR A 115 -2.15 -1.31 -0.54
CA TYR A 115 -1.61 -2.55 -1.11
C TYR A 115 -0.31 -2.90 -0.37
N THR A 116 -0.03 -4.20 -0.25
CA THR A 116 1.21 -4.70 0.36
C THR A 116 1.85 -5.86 -0.41
N TRP A 117 1.25 -6.29 -1.54
CA TRP A 117 1.85 -7.32 -2.39
C TRP A 117 2.83 -6.70 -3.40
N GLY A 118 3.77 -5.90 -2.88
CA GLY A 118 4.82 -5.22 -3.62
C GLY A 118 6.08 -5.06 -2.77
N GLU A 119 7.15 -4.57 -3.38
CA GLU A 119 8.40 -4.27 -2.65
C GLU A 119 8.30 -2.94 -1.90
N ASP A 120 7.49 -2.02 -2.38
CA ASP A 120 7.21 -0.74 -1.73
C ASP A 120 5.70 -0.46 -1.77
N ALA A 121 5.19 0.17 -0.71
CA ALA A 121 3.80 0.60 -0.62
C ALA A 121 3.72 2.11 -0.41
N LEU A 122 3.04 2.80 -1.32
CA LEU A 122 2.64 4.20 -1.14
C LEU A 122 1.21 4.22 -0.64
N VAL A 123 1.00 4.66 0.59
CA VAL A 123 -0.30 4.62 1.25
C VAL A 123 -0.60 5.91 2.03
N SER A 124 -1.86 6.12 2.36
CA SER A 124 -2.26 7.17 3.30
C SER A 124 -1.57 6.98 4.65
N GLY A 125 -1.05 8.04 5.25
CA GLY A 125 -0.39 7.98 6.55
C GLY A 125 -1.26 7.37 7.66
N GLU A 126 -2.58 7.54 7.58
CA GLU A 126 -3.53 6.94 8.54
C GLU A 126 -3.53 5.40 8.56
N LEU A 127 -2.95 4.77 7.53
CA LEU A 127 -2.83 3.32 7.40
C LEU A 127 -1.48 2.78 7.87
N VAL A 128 -0.61 3.65 8.36
CA VAL A 128 0.75 3.31 8.81
C VAL A 128 0.84 3.40 10.33
N VAL A 129 1.23 2.31 10.96
CA VAL A 129 1.34 2.21 12.42
C VAL A 129 2.81 1.98 12.78
N PRO A 130 3.47 2.90 13.52
CA PRO A 130 4.83 2.67 13.97
C PRO A 130 4.88 1.55 14.99
N ILE A 131 5.93 0.74 14.92
CA ILE A 131 6.24 -0.32 15.88
C ILE A 131 7.65 -0.11 16.43
N SER A 132 8.03 -0.88 17.45
CA SER A 132 9.39 -0.83 17.99
C SER A 132 10.41 -1.20 16.91
N LYS A 133 11.55 -0.52 16.89
CA LYS A 133 12.68 -0.90 16.01
C LYS A 133 13.33 -2.23 16.40
N GLU A 134 13.00 -2.73 17.58
CA GLU A 134 13.43 -4.06 18.04
C GLU A 134 12.53 -5.17 17.50
N ASP A 135 11.32 -4.82 17.03
CA ASP A 135 10.43 -5.78 16.39
C ASP A 135 10.93 -6.09 14.97
N PRO A 136 10.88 -7.37 14.56
CA PRO A 136 11.24 -7.74 13.20
C PRO A 136 10.23 -7.18 12.18
N VAL A 137 10.71 -6.77 11.02
CA VAL A 137 9.90 -6.32 9.88
C VAL A 137 10.01 -7.26 8.70
#